data_bdbb2be3f65a5888532f6cd465216900
#
_entry.id   bdbb2be3f65a5888532f6cd465216900
#
_cell.length_a   1.000
_cell.length_b   1.000
_cell.length_c   1.000
_cell.angle_alpha   90.00
_cell.angle_beta   90.00
_cell.angle_gamma   90.00
#
_symmetry.space_group_name_H-M   'P 1'
#
loop_
_entity.id
_entity.type
_entity.pdbx_description
1 polymer ?
#
loop_
_entity_poly.entity_id
_entity_poly.type
_entity_poly.pdbx_seq_one_letter_code
_entity_poly.pdbx_strand_id
1 'polypeptide(L)'
;MLWFLHYIEMKIKNSEMELAMEIITSKNNPAVVAAAKLSDKKYRERTKTFAFEGIKLFGEAFSAGVRFVRVFATEDAYEKYGEALSALPGGVLSIVSDSVYEKLSFEHAPQGIFCVAEYFAVQTQEEASFVILLDGVADPGNFGAVLRSAEAFGVDTVYMGKNGADFYNPKTVRACMGSLFRTDIRRSENISEEIKALQKEGFRIFATALDKRSMDIRNVDFSGKIGFVIGNEGHGVSAEALEACDGTVIIPMCEGPESLNAAVASSVVMWEAARNRI
;
A
#
# COMPACT_ATOMS: atom_id res chain seq x y z
N MET A 1 -36.51 -27.57 -7.97
CA MET A 1 -36.45 -27.43 -9.44
C MET A 1 -35.67 -26.16 -9.87
N LEU A 2 -35.98 -25.00 -9.35
CA LEU A 2 -35.24 -23.75 -9.64
C LEU A 2 -33.74 -23.78 -9.24
N TRP A 3 -33.41 -24.36 -8.06
CA TRP A 3 -32.01 -24.48 -7.60
C TRP A 3 -31.17 -25.41 -8.49
N PHE A 4 -31.78 -26.48 -9.01
CA PHE A 4 -31.13 -27.44 -9.91
C PHE A 4 -30.88 -26.83 -11.31
N LEU A 5 -31.79 -25.98 -11.79
CA LEU A 5 -31.64 -25.25 -13.05
C LEU A 5 -30.51 -24.21 -12.92
N HIS A 6 -30.46 -23.47 -11.80
CA HIS A 6 -29.38 -22.49 -11.53
C HIS A 6 -28.01 -23.16 -11.38
N TYR A 7 -27.96 -24.35 -10.76
CA TYR A 7 -26.72 -25.16 -10.67
C TYR A 7 -26.27 -25.68 -12.04
N ILE A 8 -27.21 -26.09 -12.89
CA ILE A 8 -26.89 -26.52 -14.27
C ILE A 8 -26.46 -25.34 -15.13
N GLU A 9 -27.12 -24.17 -15.03
CA GLU A 9 -26.70 -22.95 -15.72
C GLU A 9 -25.31 -22.47 -15.28
N MET A 10 -25.00 -22.54 -14.00
CA MET A 10 -23.63 -22.25 -13.49
C MET A 10 -22.61 -23.25 -14.04
N LYS A 11 -22.93 -24.55 -14.07
CA LYS A 11 -22.03 -25.58 -14.65
C LYS A 11 -21.86 -25.44 -16.15
N ILE A 12 -22.91 -25.10 -16.90
CA ILE A 12 -22.82 -24.86 -18.34
C ILE A 12 -22.00 -23.59 -18.60
N LYS A 13 -22.23 -22.52 -17.85
CA LYS A 13 -21.47 -21.27 -17.96
C LYS A 13 -19.99 -21.44 -17.60
N ASN A 14 -19.69 -22.26 -16.59
CA ASN A 14 -18.31 -22.63 -16.25
C ASN A 14 -17.70 -23.52 -17.34
N SER A 15 -18.44 -24.48 -17.89
CA SER A 15 -17.99 -25.34 -19.00
C SER A 15 -17.79 -24.58 -20.32
N GLU A 16 -18.61 -23.59 -20.63
CA GLU A 16 -18.42 -22.72 -21.80
C GLU A 16 -17.26 -21.73 -21.59
N MET A 17 -16.96 -21.33 -20.34
CA MET A 17 -15.81 -20.53 -19.98
C MET A 17 -14.51 -21.35 -19.96
N GLU A 18 -14.57 -22.65 -19.60
CA GLU A 18 -13.45 -23.60 -19.72
C GLU A 18 -13.07 -23.90 -21.17
N LEU A 19 -14.03 -23.80 -22.11
CA LEU A 19 -13.82 -24.16 -23.54
C LEU A 19 -13.02 -23.11 -24.35
N ALA A 20 -12.56 -22.00 -23.78
CA ALA A 20 -11.88 -20.93 -24.53
C ALA A 20 -10.72 -20.23 -23.83
N MET A 21 -10.19 -20.73 -22.71
CA MET A 21 -8.98 -20.13 -22.14
C MET A 21 -7.75 -20.70 -22.82
N GLU A 22 -7.28 -20.03 -23.86
CA GLU A 22 -5.99 -20.33 -24.49
C GLU A 22 -4.85 -20.08 -23.48
N ILE A 23 -4.03 -21.11 -23.24
CA ILE A 23 -2.86 -21.01 -22.34
C ILE A 23 -1.74 -20.25 -23.06
N ILE A 24 -1.29 -19.17 -22.45
CA ILE A 24 -0.14 -18.41 -22.96
C ILE A 24 1.14 -19.16 -22.59
N THR A 25 1.79 -19.75 -23.58
CA THR A 25 3.07 -20.49 -23.42
C THR A 25 4.28 -19.70 -23.87
N SER A 26 4.08 -18.59 -24.60
CA SER A 26 5.18 -17.78 -25.13
C SER A 26 5.60 -16.68 -24.17
N LYS A 27 6.86 -16.71 -23.72
CA LYS A 27 7.49 -15.59 -22.96
C LYS A 27 7.52 -14.27 -23.76
N ASN A 28 7.35 -14.31 -25.09
CA ASN A 28 7.34 -13.13 -25.95
C ASN A 28 5.92 -12.61 -26.25
N ASN A 29 4.90 -13.21 -25.65
CA ASN A 29 3.54 -12.66 -25.75
C ASN A 29 3.54 -11.18 -25.32
N PRO A 30 2.97 -10.25 -26.10
CA PRO A 30 2.99 -8.81 -25.81
C PRO A 30 2.46 -8.44 -24.43
N ALA A 31 1.42 -9.12 -23.95
CA ALA A 31 0.85 -8.87 -22.63
C ALA A 31 1.82 -9.28 -21.51
N VAL A 32 2.51 -10.41 -21.65
CA VAL A 32 3.52 -10.90 -20.71
C VAL A 32 4.72 -9.94 -20.67
N VAL A 33 5.20 -9.52 -21.85
CA VAL A 33 6.32 -8.55 -21.93
C VAL A 33 5.96 -7.21 -21.30
N ALA A 34 4.75 -6.72 -21.52
CA ALA A 34 4.26 -5.50 -20.90
C ALA A 34 4.15 -5.62 -19.39
N ALA A 35 3.59 -6.71 -18.88
CA ALA A 35 3.43 -6.98 -17.46
C ALA A 35 4.79 -7.10 -16.73
N ALA A 36 5.76 -7.82 -17.30
CA ALA A 36 7.10 -7.96 -16.74
C ALA A 36 7.86 -6.61 -16.61
N LYS A 37 7.57 -5.62 -17.50
CA LYS A 37 8.16 -4.28 -17.43
C LYS A 37 7.64 -3.45 -16.25
N LEU A 38 6.61 -3.87 -15.55
CA LEU A 38 6.08 -3.16 -14.39
C LEU A 38 7.00 -3.23 -13.16
N SER A 39 8.10 -3.97 -13.20
CA SER A 39 9.23 -3.82 -12.26
C SER A 39 9.90 -2.44 -12.37
N ASP A 40 9.88 -1.81 -13.56
CA ASP A 40 10.49 -0.49 -13.82
C ASP A 40 9.54 0.66 -13.45
N LYS A 41 10.03 1.60 -12.64
CA LYS A 41 9.26 2.76 -12.17
C LYS A 41 8.77 3.65 -13.32
N LYS A 42 9.64 3.95 -14.30
CA LYS A 42 9.28 4.83 -15.42
C LYS A 42 8.19 4.21 -16.29
N TYR A 43 8.23 2.86 -16.40
CA TYR A 43 7.19 2.15 -17.12
C TYR A 43 5.84 2.24 -16.41
N ARG A 44 5.79 2.03 -15.09
CA ARG A 44 4.58 2.21 -14.27
C ARG A 44 4.01 3.62 -14.37
N GLU A 45 4.86 4.63 -14.23
CA GLU A 45 4.44 6.05 -14.31
C GLU A 45 3.86 6.40 -15.66
N ARG A 46 4.42 5.84 -16.74
CA ARG A 46 3.92 6.06 -18.12
C ARG A 46 2.60 5.37 -18.39
N THR A 47 2.45 4.13 -17.93
CA THR A 47 1.26 3.31 -18.19
C THR A 47 0.16 3.54 -17.15
N LYS A 48 0.47 4.16 -16.03
CA LYS A 48 -0.42 4.31 -14.86
C LYS A 48 -0.97 2.97 -14.38
N THR A 49 -0.12 1.93 -14.48
CA THR A 49 -0.43 0.58 -14.00
C THR A 49 0.69 0.07 -13.11
N PHE A 50 0.37 -0.87 -12.25
CA PHE A 50 1.32 -1.54 -11.36
C PHE A 50 1.03 -3.03 -11.29
N ALA A 51 1.96 -3.79 -10.70
CA ALA A 51 1.81 -5.22 -10.56
C ALA A 51 2.06 -5.69 -9.14
N PHE A 52 1.38 -6.76 -8.77
CA PHE A 52 1.53 -7.47 -7.49
C PHE A 52 1.14 -8.94 -7.65
N GLU A 53 1.50 -9.76 -6.65
CA GLU A 53 1.33 -11.20 -6.71
C GLU A 53 0.61 -11.77 -5.48
N GLY A 54 -0.08 -12.88 -5.70
CA GLY A 54 -0.66 -13.73 -4.67
C GLY A 54 -2.14 -13.50 -4.42
N ILE A 55 -2.81 -14.60 -4.02
CA ILE A 55 -4.27 -14.63 -3.82
C ILE A 55 -4.75 -13.68 -2.74
N LYS A 56 -3.95 -13.49 -1.67
CA LYS A 56 -4.34 -12.59 -0.58
C LYS A 56 -4.41 -11.14 -1.06
N LEU A 57 -3.36 -10.66 -1.75
CA LEU A 57 -3.35 -9.30 -2.30
C LEU A 57 -4.40 -9.12 -3.40
N PHE A 58 -4.64 -10.16 -4.21
CA PHE A 58 -5.75 -10.16 -5.16
C PHE A 58 -7.09 -9.90 -4.46
N GLY A 59 -7.40 -10.66 -3.40
CA GLY A 59 -8.64 -10.51 -2.63
C GLY A 59 -8.78 -9.13 -1.97
N GLU A 60 -7.70 -8.60 -1.39
CA GLU A 60 -7.66 -7.26 -0.80
C GLU A 60 -7.93 -6.16 -1.85
N ALA A 61 -7.25 -6.24 -3.00
CA ALA A 61 -7.43 -5.29 -4.10
C ALA A 61 -8.83 -5.38 -4.71
N PHE A 62 -9.35 -6.60 -4.89
CA PHE A 62 -10.68 -6.85 -5.42
C PHE A 62 -11.77 -6.27 -4.49
N SER A 63 -11.65 -6.53 -3.19
CA SER A 63 -12.59 -6.01 -2.17
C SER A 63 -12.55 -4.49 -2.06
N ALA A 64 -11.40 -3.87 -2.33
CA ALA A 64 -11.24 -2.43 -2.37
C ALA A 64 -11.69 -1.78 -3.69
N GLY A 65 -12.20 -2.57 -4.65
CA GLY A 65 -12.67 -2.06 -5.94
C GLY A 65 -11.56 -1.62 -6.90
N VAL A 66 -10.32 -2.10 -6.71
CA VAL A 66 -9.20 -1.80 -7.61
C VAL A 66 -9.49 -2.35 -8.99
N ARG A 67 -9.27 -1.55 -10.03
CA ARG A 67 -9.50 -1.96 -11.41
C ARG A 67 -8.35 -2.80 -11.94
N PHE A 68 -8.65 -4.07 -12.20
CA PHE A 68 -7.70 -4.99 -12.83
C PHE A 68 -7.65 -4.78 -14.35
N VAL A 69 -6.44 -4.64 -14.88
CA VAL A 69 -6.17 -4.59 -16.32
C VAL A 69 -5.98 -6.00 -16.87
N ARG A 70 -5.25 -6.83 -16.11
CA ARG A 70 -5.00 -8.22 -16.43
C ARG A 70 -4.59 -9.02 -15.19
N VAL A 71 -5.01 -10.27 -15.16
CA VAL A 71 -4.57 -11.25 -14.17
C VAL A 71 -4.03 -12.46 -14.91
N PHE A 72 -2.83 -12.90 -14.56
CA PHE A 72 -2.24 -14.13 -15.06
C PHE A 72 -2.26 -15.17 -13.94
N ALA A 73 -2.75 -16.36 -14.24
CA ALA A 73 -2.75 -17.49 -13.32
C ALA A 73 -2.08 -18.71 -13.96
N THR A 74 -1.33 -19.47 -13.18
CA THR A 74 -0.92 -20.82 -13.60
C THR A 74 -2.13 -21.75 -13.57
N GLU A 75 -2.06 -22.92 -14.26
CA GLU A 75 -3.12 -23.92 -14.21
C GLU A 75 -3.41 -24.36 -12.78
N ASP A 76 -2.37 -24.71 -12.01
CA ASP A 76 -2.49 -25.09 -10.59
C ASP A 76 -3.18 -24.00 -9.74
N ALA A 77 -2.81 -22.73 -9.96
CA ALA A 77 -3.42 -21.62 -9.25
C ALA A 77 -4.88 -21.42 -9.66
N TYR A 78 -5.21 -21.62 -10.93
CA TYR A 78 -6.58 -21.54 -11.40
C TYR A 78 -7.44 -22.70 -10.86
N GLU A 79 -6.93 -23.93 -10.83
CA GLU A 79 -7.61 -25.06 -10.19
C GLU A 79 -7.91 -24.78 -8.72
N LYS A 80 -6.95 -24.18 -8.01
CA LYS A 80 -7.05 -23.92 -6.57
C LYS A 80 -7.92 -22.71 -6.22
N TYR A 81 -7.88 -21.66 -7.02
CA TYR A 81 -8.48 -20.34 -6.70
C TYR A 81 -9.48 -19.85 -7.75
N GLY A 82 -9.91 -20.73 -8.68
CA GLY A 82 -10.77 -20.37 -9.81
C GLY A 82 -12.09 -19.73 -9.39
N GLU A 83 -12.67 -20.13 -8.27
CA GLU A 83 -13.89 -19.52 -7.72
C GLU A 83 -13.68 -18.01 -7.45
N ALA A 84 -12.58 -17.64 -6.79
CA ALA A 84 -12.26 -16.23 -6.53
C ALA A 84 -11.94 -15.47 -7.82
N LEU A 85 -11.24 -16.13 -8.77
CA LEU A 85 -10.85 -15.52 -10.04
C LEU A 85 -12.04 -15.38 -11.02
N SER A 86 -13.10 -16.16 -10.87
CA SER A 86 -14.30 -16.09 -11.71
C SER A 86 -15.10 -14.79 -11.53
N ALA A 87 -14.86 -14.06 -10.45
CA ALA A 87 -15.46 -12.74 -10.22
C ALA A 87 -14.87 -11.64 -11.11
N LEU A 88 -13.75 -11.90 -11.80
CA LEU A 88 -13.13 -10.95 -12.72
C LEU A 88 -13.98 -10.71 -13.96
N PRO A 89 -13.97 -9.49 -14.53
CA PRO A 89 -14.61 -9.22 -15.82
C PRO A 89 -14.03 -10.10 -16.94
N GLY A 90 -14.86 -10.44 -17.92
CA GLY A 90 -14.42 -11.24 -19.08
C GLY A 90 -13.21 -10.61 -19.78
N GLY A 91 -12.25 -11.45 -20.17
CA GLY A 91 -11.03 -11.03 -20.86
C GLY A 91 -9.90 -10.47 -19.98
N VAL A 92 -10.13 -10.33 -18.67
CA VAL A 92 -9.10 -9.89 -17.72
C VAL A 92 -8.18 -11.04 -17.30
N LEU A 93 -8.72 -12.25 -17.12
CA LEU A 93 -7.94 -13.43 -16.72
C LEU A 93 -7.30 -14.10 -17.94
N SER A 94 -6.07 -14.55 -17.78
CA SER A 94 -5.32 -15.36 -18.75
C SER A 94 -4.58 -16.48 -18.02
N ILE A 95 -4.69 -17.71 -18.53
CA ILE A 95 -3.89 -18.82 -18.01
C ILE A 95 -2.52 -18.78 -18.68
N VAL A 96 -1.47 -19.07 -17.92
CA VAL A 96 -0.08 -19.06 -18.38
C VAL A 96 0.63 -20.33 -17.95
N SER A 97 1.60 -20.77 -18.74
CA SER A 97 2.51 -21.85 -18.33
C SER A 97 3.44 -21.38 -17.21
N ASP A 98 3.95 -22.32 -16.40
CA ASP A 98 4.90 -22.02 -15.33
C ASP A 98 6.11 -21.24 -15.83
N SER A 99 6.65 -21.61 -17.00
CA SER A 99 7.79 -20.91 -17.59
C SER A 99 7.50 -19.45 -17.93
N VAL A 100 6.25 -19.11 -18.31
CA VAL A 100 5.81 -17.74 -18.53
C VAL A 100 5.62 -17.04 -17.19
N TYR A 101 5.05 -17.71 -16.19
CA TYR A 101 4.85 -17.17 -14.86
C TYR A 101 6.18 -16.80 -14.19
N GLU A 102 7.21 -17.64 -14.31
CA GLU A 102 8.58 -17.34 -13.83
C GLU A 102 9.15 -16.01 -14.38
N LYS A 103 8.79 -15.65 -15.63
CA LYS A 103 9.20 -14.37 -16.21
C LYS A 103 8.45 -13.17 -15.59
N LEU A 104 7.24 -13.36 -15.14
CA LEU A 104 6.40 -12.33 -14.53
C LEU A 104 6.75 -12.11 -13.07
N SER A 105 7.01 -13.19 -12.33
CA SER A 105 7.13 -13.18 -10.88
C SER A 105 8.32 -12.35 -10.37
N PHE A 106 8.06 -11.64 -9.27
CA PHE A 106 9.06 -10.92 -8.48
C PHE A 106 9.44 -11.70 -7.20
N GLU A 107 8.83 -12.88 -6.99
CA GLU A 107 8.88 -13.63 -5.74
C GLU A 107 9.74 -14.88 -5.84
N HIS A 108 10.39 -15.27 -4.73
CA HIS A 108 11.13 -16.53 -4.66
C HIS A 108 10.22 -17.76 -4.54
N ALA A 109 9.04 -17.60 -3.93
CA ALA A 109 8.04 -18.65 -3.74
C ALA A 109 6.67 -18.15 -4.24
N PRO A 110 6.49 -18.09 -5.56
CA PRO A 110 5.28 -17.52 -6.15
C PRO A 110 4.05 -18.41 -5.92
N GLN A 111 2.87 -17.76 -5.85
CA GLN A 111 1.59 -18.44 -5.66
C GLN A 111 0.80 -18.67 -6.95
N GLY A 112 1.42 -18.41 -8.10
CA GLY A 112 0.81 -18.64 -9.40
C GLY A 112 -0.26 -17.59 -9.81
N ILE A 113 -0.41 -16.48 -9.09
CA ILE A 113 -1.32 -15.39 -9.44
C ILE A 113 -0.55 -14.09 -9.54
N PHE A 114 -0.53 -13.47 -10.71
CA PHE A 114 0.10 -12.19 -10.98
C PHE A 114 -0.93 -11.20 -11.50
N CYS A 115 -1.07 -10.07 -10.82
CA CYS A 115 -2.07 -9.06 -11.08
C CYS A 115 -1.45 -7.81 -11.68
N VAL A 116 -2.09 -7.26 -12.70
CA VAL A 116 -1.83 -5.92 -13.25
C VAL A 116 -3.07 -5.08 -13.01
N ALA A 117 -2.90 -3.96 -12.32
CA ALA A 117 -3.99 -3.05 -11.98
C ALA A 117 -3.67 -1.60 -12.36
N GLU A 118 -4.69 -0.78 -12.53
CA GLU A 118 -4.54 0.66 -12.73
C GLU A 118 -4.12 1.35 -11.42
N TYR A 119 -3.41 2.47 -11.52
CA TYR A 119 -3.25 3.37 -10.38
C TYR A 119 -4.62 3.81 -9.90
N PHE A 120 -4.78 3.89 -8.61
CA PHE A 120 -6.04 4.26 -7.98
C PHE A 120 -5.81 5.39 -6.97
N ALA A 121 -6.88 6.10 -6.64
CA ALA A 121 -6.93 7.01 -5.51
C ALA A 121 -7.92 6.45 -4.50
N VAL A 122 -7.51 6.39 -3.24
CA VAL A 122 -8.44 6.12 -2.16
C VAL A 122 -9.29 7.38 -1.96
N GLN A 123 -10.59 7.23 -1.77
CA GLN A 123 -11.46 8.37 -1.50
C GLN A 123 -11.06 9.01 -0.18
N THR A 124 -10.86 10.32 -0.21
CA THR A 124 -10.50 11.10 0.96
C THR A 124 -11.71 11.19 1.90
N GLN A 125 -11.48 11.03 3.19
CA GLN A 125 -12.47 11.37 4.20
C GLN A 125 -12.60 12.90 4.27
N GLU A 126 -13.83 13.41 4.37
CA GLU A 126 -14.09 14.85 4.33
C GLU A 126 -13.55 15.59 5.57
N GLU A 127 -13.35 14.91 6.70
CA GLU A 127 -12.90 15.49 7.95
C GLU A 127 -11.75 14.70 8.59
N ALA A 128 -10.54 14.82 8.00
CA ALA A 128 -9.36 14.23 8.62
C ALA A 128 -9.09 14.87 9.99
N SER A 129 -8.76 14.04 10.97
CA SER A 129 -8.38 14.45 12.34
C SER A 129 -7.04 13.90 12.79
N PHE A 130 -6.54 12.88 12.13
CA PHE A 130 -5.27 12.25 12.44
C PHE A 130 -4.47 11.97 11.16
N VAL A 131 -3.29 12.58 11.04
CA VAL A 131 -2.44 12.47 9.85
C VAL A 131 -1.02 12.09 10.20
N ILE A 132 -0.35 11.40 9.27
CA ILE A 132 1.08 11.09 9.33
C ILE A 132 1.78 11.69 8.11
N LEU A 133 2.89 12.38 8.34
CA LEU A 133 3.73 12.94 7.29
C LEU A 133 5.08 12.21 7.30
N LEU A 134 5.48 11.63 6.18
CA LEU A 134 6.71 10.86 6.01
C LEU A 134 7.73 11.70 5.24
N ASP A 135 8.73 12.20 5.95
CA ASP A 135 9.79 13.04 5.40
C ASP A 135 11.01 12.19 5.01
N GLY A 136 11.00 11.69 3.77
CA GLY A 136 12.10 10.91 3.21
C GLY A 136 12.17 9.45 3.63
N VAL A 137 11.11 8.85 4.14
CA VAL A 137 11.02 7.40 4.39
C VAL A 137 11.03 6.66 3.06
N ALA A 138 12.20 6.16 2.65
CA ALA A 138 12.44 5.64 1.32
C ALA A 138 12.40 4.10 1.23
N ASP A 139 12.61 3.39 2.34
CA ASP A 139 12.58 1.93 2.35
C ASP A 139 11.15 1.39 2.16
N PRO A 140 10.92 0.52 1.14
CA PRO A 140 9.60 -0.04 0.87
C PRO A 140 9.02 -0.85 2.03
N GLY A 141 9.87 -1.53 2.81
CA GLY A 141 9.44 -2.32 3.97
C GLY A 141 8.96 -1.43 5.11
N ASN A 142 9.70 -0.38 5.43
CA ASN A 142 9.32 0.61 6.44
C ASN A 142 8.02 1.31 6.06
N PHE A 143 7.91 1.78 4.82
CA PHE A 143 6.69 2.41 4.35
C PHE A 143 5.48 1.45 4.43
N GLY A 144 5.65 0.20 3.99
CA GLY A 144 4.58 -0.80 4.09
C GLY A 144 4.14 -1.06 5.53
N ALA A 145 5.08 -1.14 6.47
CA ALA A 145 4.78 -1.30 7.89
C ALA A 145 4.07 -0.07 8.47
N VAL A 146 4.49 1.14 8.08
CA VAL A 146 3.79 2.39 8.45
C VAL A 146 2.35 2.38 8.00
N LEU A 147 2.08 2.02 6.73
CA LEU A 147 0.70 1.97 6.21
C LEU A 147 -0.18 0.96 6.95
N ARG A 148 0.37 -0.20 7.29
CA ARG A 148 -0.36 -1.19 8.09
C ARG A 148 -0.70 -0.66 9.48
N SER A 149 0.22 0.05 10.11
CA SER A 149 -0.03 0.68 11.41
C SER A 149 -1.01 1.84 11.29
N ALA A 150 -0.91 2.63 10.22
CA ALA A 150 -1.81 3.74 9.94
C ALA A 150 -3.27 3.26 9.81
N GLU A 151 -3.50 2.21 9.03
CA GLU A 151 -4.82 1.59 8.91
C GLU A 151 -5.30 1.04 10.26
N ALA A 152 -4.44 0.32 10.98
CA ALA A 152 -4.81 -0.31 12.25
C ALA A 152 -5.16 0.69 13.35
N PHE A 153 -4.56 1.88 13.32
CA PHE A 153 -4.73 2.92 14.34
C PHE A 153 -5.60 4.10 13.89
N GLY A 154 -6.28 3.96 12.75
CA GLY A 154 -7.26 4.96 12.29
C GLY A 154 -6.63 6.28 11.86
N VAL A 155 -5.46 6.25 11.22
CA VAL A 155 -4.89 7.40 10.55
C VAL A 155 -5.69 7.71 9.30
N ASP A 156 -6.19 8.93 9.17
CA ASP A 156 -7.05 9.35 8.07
C ASP A 156 -6.26 9.53 6.76
N THR A 157 -5.07 10.14 6.83
CA THR A 157 -4.24 10.42 5.64
C THR A 157 -2.75 10.25 5.96
N VAL A 158 -2.02 9.62 5.05
CA VAL A 158 -0.56 9.53 5.07
C VAL A 158 0.02 10.38 3.96
N TYR A 159 0.76 11.42 4.30
CA TYR A 159 1.48 12.26 3.36
C TYR A 159 2.90 11.73 3.16
N MET A 160 3.31 11.53 1.93
CA MET A 160 4.64 11.08 1.56
C MET A 160 5.40 12.20 0.86
N GLY A 161 6.51 12.62 1.43
CA GLY A 161 7.41 13.59 0.83
C GLY A 161 8.05 13.10 -0.48
N LYS A 162 8.62 14.03 -1.22
CA LYS A 162 9.17 13.84 -2.57
C LYS A 162 10.15 12.66 -2.70
N ASN A 163 11.02 12.48 -1.72
CA ASN A 163 12.07 11.46 -1.71
C ASN A 163 11.63 10.14 -1.05
N GLY A 164 10.36 9.97 -0.78
CA GLY A 164 9.81 8.78 -0.16
C GLY A 164 9.64 7.60 -1.11
N ALA A 165 9.25 6.47 -0.52
CA ALA A 165 9.03 5.21 -1.23
C ALA A 165 8.04 5.36 -2.40
N ASP A 166 8.25 4.54 -3.41
CA ASP A 166 7.30 4.40 -4.51
C ASP A 166 6.14 3.49 -4.09
N PHE A 167 4.92 4.04 -4.02
CA PHE A 167 3.71 3.33 -3.57
C PHE A 167 3.44 2.05 -4.37
N TYR A 168 3.69 2.11 -5.66
CA TYR A 168 3.40 1.03 -6.60
C TYR A 168 4.61 0.15 -6.93
N ASN A 169 5.73 0.31 -6.21
CA ASN A 169 6.82 -0.66 -6.28
C ASN A 169 6.32 -2.02 -5.76
N PRO A 170 6.56 -3.15 -6.48
CA PRO A 170 6.11 -4.46 -6.06
C PRO A 170 6.48 -4.82 -4.61
N LYS A 171 7.69 -4.44 -4.16
CA LYS A 171 8.12 -4.66 -2.77
C LYS A 171 7.26 -3.86 -1.77
N THR A 172 6.91 -2.61 -2.12
CA THR A 172 6.03 -1.77 -1.30
C THR A 172 4.64 -2.37 -1.21
N VAL A 173 4.03 -2.70 -2.36
CA VAL A 173 2.68 -3.28 -2.41
C VAL A 173 2.60 -4.55 -1.56
N ARG A 174 3.61 -5.41 -1.67
CA ARG A 174 3.71 -6.62 -0.83
C ARG A 174 3.82 -6.29 0.65
N ALA A 175 4.70 -5.35 1.03
CA ALA A 175 4.93 -5.00 2.44
C ALA A 175 3.68 -4.42 3.10
N CYS A 176 2.83 -3.71 2.35
CA CYS A 176 1.58 -3.13 2.84
C CYS A 176 0.51 -4.18 3.18
N MET A 177 0.60 -5.42 2.67
CA MET A 177 -0.37 -6.50 2.93
C MET A 177 -1.84 -6.11 2.70
N GLY A 178 -2.10 -5.22 1.74
CA GLY A 178 -3.45 -4.73 1.40
C GLY A 178 -3.79 -3.34 1.93
N SER A 179 -3.09 -2.83 2.95
CA SER A 179 -3.36 -1.48 3.51
C SER A 179 -3.23 -0.36 2.46
N LEU A 180 -2.38 -0.56 1.45
CA LEU A 180 -2.26 0.34 0.30
C LEU A 180 -3.62 0.62 -0.38
N PHE A 181 -4.51 -0.35 -0.41
CA PHE A 181 -5.79 -0.27 -1.11
C PHE A 181 -6.89 0.45 -0.30
N ARG A 182 -6.64 0.73 0.99
CA ARG A 182 -7.63 1.30 1.91
C ARG A 182 -7.18 2.59 2.60
N THR A 183 -5.89 2.87 2.62
CA THR A 183 -5.35 4.09 3.24
C THR A 183 -5.31 5.23 2.23
N ASP A 184 -5.76 6.42 2.60
CA ASP A 184 -5.55 7.63 1.81
C ASP A 184 -4.08 8.04 1.88
N ILE A 185 -3.40 7.98 0.74
CA ILE A 185 -1.98 8.29 0.62
C ILE A 185 -1.80 9.41 -0.40
N ARG A 186 -1.22 10.51 0.05
CA ARG A 186 -0.98 11.67 -0.80
C ARG A 186 0.51 11.94 -0.95
N ARG A 187 0.94 12.29 -2.17
CA ARG A 187 2.29 12.82 -2.37
C ARG A 187 2.30 14.30 -2.07
N SER A 188 3.31 14.71 -1.31
CA SER A 188 3.62 16.11 -1.08
C SER A 188 4.97 16.44 -1.73
N GLU A 189 5.02 17.49 -2.53
CA GLU A 189 6.28 17.97 -3.09
C GLU A 189 7.15 18.67 -2.03
N ASN A 190 6.53 19.20 -0.97
CA ASN A 190 7.20 19.88 0.12
C ASN A 190 6.47 19.65 1.45
N ILE A 191 7.07 18.87 2.33
CA ILE A 191 6.48 18.51 3.64
C ILE A 191 6.30 19.77 4.53
N SER A 192 7.21 20.74 4.49
CA SER A 192 7.07 21.94 5.32
C SER A 192 5.89 22.83 4.89
N GLU A 193 5.58 22.87 3.59
CA GLU A 193 4.38 23.55 3.08
C GLU A 193 3.10 22.80 3.43
N GLU A 194 3.14 21.46 3.37
CA GLU A 194 2.02 20.61 3.78
C GLU A 194 1.68 20.79 5.26
N ILE A 195 2.70 20.83 6.14
CA ILE A 195 2.53 21.13 7.56
C ILE A 195 1.79 22.45 7.75
N LYS A 196 2.23 23.53 7.09
CA LYS A 196 1.60 24.84 7.19
C LYS A 196 0.15 24.86 6.66
N ALA A 197 -0.14 24.06 5.65
CA ALA A 197 -1.49 23.92 5.12
C ALA A 197 -2.41 23.24 6.15
N LEU A 198 -1.96 22.13 6.72
CA LEU A 198 -2.69 21.40 7.77
C LEU A 198 -2.89 22.24 9.04
N GLN A 199 -1.91 23.03 9.43
CA GLN A 199 -2.05 23.96 10.58
C GLN A 199 -3.15 25.00 10.36
N LYS A 200 -3.33 25.50 9.13
CA LYS A 200 -4.45 26.40 8.78
C LYS A 200 -5.82 25.69 8.87
N GLU A 201 -5.84 24.38 8.73
CA GLU A 201 -7.04 23.55 8.93
C GLU A 201 -7.26 23.15 10.40
N GLY A 202 -6.40 23.63 11.31
CA GLY A 202 -6.50 23.42 12.75
C GLY A 202 -5.74 22.21 13.28
N PHE A 203 -4.86 21.60 12.49
CA PHE A 203 -4.00 20.53 12.97
C PHE A 203 -2.85 21.08 13.84
N ARG A 204 -2.50 20.33 14.88
CA ARG A 204 -1.25 20.46 15.61
C ARG A 204 -0.29 19.39 15.07
N ILE A 205 0.86 19.81 14.54
CA ILE A 205 1.81 18.92 13.89
C ILE A 205 3.10 18.84 14.70
N PHE A 206 3.47 17.65 15.13
CA PHE A 206 4.69 17.40 15.90
C PHE A 206 5.67 16.56 15.08
N ALA A 207 6.96 16.92 15.14
CA ALA A 207 8.02 16.09 14.57
C ALA A 207 8.57 15.11 15.60
N THR A 208 8.83 13.86 15.19
CA THR A 208 9.62 12.93 16.00
C THR A 208 11.09 13.30 15.91
N ALA A 209 11.72 13.66 17.01
CA ALA A 209 13.12 14.06 17.02
C ALA A 209 13.81 13.69 18.33
N LEU A 210 15.10 13.31 18.23
CA LEU A 210 15.98 13.03 19.37
C LEU A 210 16.65 14.32 19.82
N ASP A 211 15.85 15.28 20.28
CA ASP A 211 16.32 16.57 20.82
C ASP A 211 15.98 16.65 22.31
N LYS A 212 16.88 17.19 23.11
CA LYS A 212 16.67 17.39 24.56
C LYS A 212 15.47 18.29 24.89
N ARG A 213 15.03 19.10 23.93
CA ARG A 213 13.87 19.99 24.05
C ARG A 213 12.56 19.28 23.64
N SER A 214 12.65 18.07 23.10
CA SER A 214 11.47 17.32 22.69
C SER A 214 10.60 16.96 23.89
N MET A 215 9.31 17.14 23.74
CA MET A 215 8.32 16.73 24.72
C MET A 215 8.23 15.19 24.76
N ASP A 216 8.18 14.62 25.94
CA ASP A 216 7.85 13.20 26.09
C ASP A 216 6.46 12.94 25.50
N ILE A 217 6.37 11.98 24.59
CA ILE A 217 5.11 11.67 23.88
C ILE A 217 3.95 11.40 24.84
N ARG A 218 4.24 10.86 26.03
CA ARG A 218 3.22 10.57 27.05
C ARG A 218 2.55 11.83 27.62
N ASN A 219 3.17 13.00 27.44
CA ASN A 219 2.69 14.29 27.91
C ASN A 219 1.99 15.11 26.81
N VAL A 220 1.89 14.57 25.59
CA VAL A 220 1.21 15.25 24.49
C VAL A 220 -0.31 15.15 24.68
N ASP A 221 -1.01 16.24 24.52
CA ASP A 221 -2.46 16.24 24.40
C ASP A 221 -2.85 15.82 22.97
N PHE A 222 -3.48 14.67 22.84
CA PHE A 222 -3.93 14.11 21.56
C PHE A 222 -5.38 14.49 21.18
N SER A 223 -5.99 15.44 21.87
CA SER A 223 -7.32 15.93 21.52
C SER A 223 -7.33 16.73 20.22
N GLY A 224 -8.45 16.75 19.50
CA GLY A 224 -8.60 17.50 18.26
C GLY A 224 -7.82 16.95 17.06
N LYS A 225 -7.51 17.82 16.10
CA LYS A 225 -6.78 17.47 14.89
C LYS A 225 -5.26 17.42 15.18
N ILE A 226 -4.64 16.28 14.91
CA ILE A 226 -3.23 16.05 15.21
C ILE A 226 -2.51 15.36 14.06
N GLY A 227 -1.22 15.65 13.90
CA GLY A 227 -0.35 14.94 12.97
C GLY A 227 1.08 14.81 13.47
N PHE A 228 1.78 13.82 12.91
CA PHE A 228 3.19 13.57 13.24
C PHE A 228 4.03 13.49 11.98
N VAL A 229 5.21 14.11 12.04
CA VAL A 229 6.24 13.98 11.02
C VAL A 229 7.25 12.93 11.47
N ILE A 230 7.43 11.93 10.61
CA ILE A 230 8.41 10.86 10.77
C ILE A 230 9.49 11.05 9.73
N GLY A 231 10.74 11.13 10.19
CA GLY A 231 11.89 11.40 9.32
C GLY A 231 12.50 10.15 8.70
N ASN A 232 13.48 10.42 7.84
CA ASN A 232 14.36 9.42 7.24
C ASN A 232 15.18 8.68 8.29
N GLU A 233 15.49 7.42 8.05
CA GLU A 233 16.22 6.54 8.97
C GLU A 233 17.65 7.03 9.29
N GLY A 234 18.31 7.69 8.33
CA GLY A 234 19.68 8.17 8.47
C GLY A 234 19.82 9.61 8.92
N HIS A 235 18.87 10.46 8.55
CA HIS A 235 18.98 11.91 8.75
C HIS A 235 17.89 12.50 9.64
N GLY A 236 16.89 11.71 10.00
CA GLY A 236 15.73 12.20 10.76
C GLY A 236 14.82 13.08 9.91
N VAL A 237 14.09 13.96 10.59
CA VAL A 237 13.22 14.97 9.96
C VAL A 237 14.08 16.14 9.47
N SER A 238 13.80 16.65 8.26
CA SER A 238 14.52 17.80 7.69
C SER A 238 14.38 19.05 8.53
N ALA A 239 15.39 19.95 8.46
CA ALA A 239 15.39 21.18 9.24
C ALA A 239 14.16 22.06 8.93
N GLU A 240 13.80 22.16 7.66
CA GLU A 240 12.65 22.93 7.19
C GLU A 240 11.32 22.37 7.74
N ALA A 241 11.19 21.03 7.83
CA ALA A 241 10.00 20.40 8.41
C ALA A 241 9.97 20.56 9.93
N LEU A 242 11.13 20.45 10.61
CA LEU A 242 11.25 20.70 12.06
C LEU A 242 10.83 22.13 12.43
N GLU A 243 11.29 23.14 11.69
CA GLU A 243 10.94 24.54 11.91
C GLU A 243 9.45 24.83 11.64
N ALA A 244 8.81 24.07 10.74
CA ALA A 244 7.40 24.26 10.44
C ALA A 244 6.46 23.62 11.48
N CYS A 245 6.93 22.65 12.27
CA CYS A 245 6.12 21.95 13.27
C CYS A 245 5.81 22.82 14.48
N ASP A 246 4.70 22.53 15.18
CA ASP A 246 4.33 23.16 16.45
C ASP A 246 5.26 22.75 17.62
N GLY A 247 5.99 21.66 17.44
CA GLY A 247 6.97 21.18 18.42
C GLY A 247 7.57 19.84 18.02
N THR A 248 8.44 19.33 18.89
CA THR A 248 9.07 18.03 18.73
C THR A 248 8.67 17.09 19.86
N VAL A 249 8.53 15.80 19.54
CA VAL A 249 8.22 14.75 20.50
C VAL A 249 9.29 13.67 20.48
N ILE A 250 9.51 13.05 21.64
CA ILE A 250 10.42 11.93 21.80
C ILE A 250 9.68 10.73 22.38
N ILE A 251 9.99 9.56 21.89
CA ILE A 251 9.62 8.28 22.49
C ILE A 251 10.67 7.97 23.55
N PRO A 252 10.32 7.91 24.85
CA PRO A 252 11.29 7.60 25.89
C PRO A 252 11.88 6.21 25.70
N MET A 253 13.19 6.10 25.76
CA MET A 253 13.92 4.84 25.65
C MET A 253 14.88 4.67 26.83
N CYS A 254 15.23 3.43 27.15
CA CYS A 254 16.32 3.13 28.06
C CYS A 254 17.67 3.50 27.43
N GLU A 255 18.72 3.62 28.26
CA GLU A 255 20.09 3.79 27.77
C GLU A 255 20.49 2.60 26.87
N GLY A 256 21.06 2.91 25.71
CA GLY A 256 21.56 1.90 24.77
C GLY A 256 21.30 2.30 23.30
N PRO A 257 20.13 2.01 22.73
CA PRO A 257 19.83 2.36 21.34
C PRO A 257 19.78 3.88 21.13
N GLU A 258 20.41 4.37 20.05
CA GLU A 258 20.35 5.81 19.70
C GLU A 258 18.99 6.18 19.09
N SER A 259 18.34 5.25 18.38
CA SER A 259 17.04 5.49 17.72
C SER A 259 16.27 4.19 17.50
N LEU A 260 14.99 4.32 17.21
CA LEU A 260 14.14 3.23 16.71
C LEU A 260 14.09 3.24 15.18
N ASN A 261 13.86 2.06 14.59
CA ASN A 261 13.48 1.98 13.18
C ASN A 261 12.26 2.88 12.90
N ALA A 262 12.23 3.55 11.74
CA ALA A 262 11.19 4.53 11.40
C ALA A 262 9.77 3.96 11.46
N ALA A 263 9.56 2.72 11.00
CA ALA A 263 8.25 2.08 11.07
C ALA A 263 7.85 1.74 12.52
N VAL A 264 8.81 1.32 13.34
CA VAL A 264 8.57 1.06 14.77
C VAL A 264 8.23 2.36 15.49
N ALA A 265 9.01 3.42 15.29
CA ALA A 265 8.73 4.74 15.87
C ALA A 265 7.33 5.25 15.44
N SER A 266 7.01 5.14 14.14
CA SER A 266 5.68 5.49 13.61
C SER A 266 4.57 4.73 14.31
N SER A 267 4.74 3.42 14.49
CA SER A 267 3.72 2.57 15.13
C SER A 267 3.48 2.94 16.58
N VAL A 268 4.56 3.25 17.34
CA VAL A 268 4.45 3.68 18.73
C VAL A 268 3.73 5.02 18.83
N VAL A 269 4.10 5.99 17.97
CA VAL A 269 3.46 7.31 17.93
C VAL A 269 1.97 7.20 17.57
N MET A 270 1.65 6.41 16.56
CA MET A 270 0.26 6.21 16.14
C MET A 270 -0.56 5.50 17.24
N TRP A 271 0.00 4.49 17.88
CA TRP A 271 -0.66 3.81 19.00
C TRP A 271 -0.93 4.77 20.16
N GLU A 272 0.07 5.56 20.56
CA GLU A 272 -0.09 6.51 21.68
C GLU A 272 -1.16 7.56 21.37
N ALA A 273 -1.24 8.05 20.13
CA ALA A 273 -2.26 8.99 19.70
C ALA A 273 -3.67 8.36 19.60
N ALA A 274 -3.75 7.09 19.21
CA ALA A 274 -5.02 6.41 18.94
C ALA A 274 -5.62 5.69 20.15
N ARG A 275 -4.83 5.26 21.12
CA ARG A 275 -5.26 4.35 22.21
C ARG A 275 -6.47 4.81 23.03
N ASN A 276 -6.79 6.10 23.01
CA ASN A 276 -7.97 6.65 23.67
C ASN A 276 -9.08 7.02 22.66
N ARG A 277 -8.89 6.74 21.36
CA ARG A 277 -9.85 7.03 20.28
C ARG A 277 -10.51 5.76 19.72
N ILE A 278 -9.85 4.59 19.86
CA ILE A 278 -10.30 3.26 19.42
C ILE A 278 -10.85 2.43 20.57
#